data_b5b219c5f26d23ee8c65fc823319c5ab
#
_entry.id   b5b219c5f26d23ee8c65fc823319c5ab
#
_cell.length_a   1.000
_cell.length_b   1.000
_cell.length_c   1.000
_cell.angle_alpha   90.00
_cell.angle_beta   90.00
_cell.angle_gamma   90.00
#
_symmetry.space_group_name_H-M   'P 1'
#
loop_
_entity.id
_entity.type
_entity.pdbx_description
1 polymer ?
#
loop_
_entity_poly.entity_id
_entity_poly.type
_entity_poly.pdbx_seq_one_letter_code
_entity_poly.pdbx_strand_id
1 'polypeptide(L)'
;MSNKDIRVVVGMSGGVDSSVTAHVLKEQGYDVIGIFMKNWDDTDENGVCTATEDYNDVIEVCNQIGIPYYAVNFEKEYWDKVFTYFLDEYKKGRTPNPDVMCNKEIKFKAFLDHAMNLGADYVATGHYARIHRHEDGHVEMLRGVDNNKDQTYFLNQLSQQQLSKVMFPIGDIEKSEVRRIAEEQGLVTAKKKDSTGICFIGEKNFKTFLSQYLPAQPGDMITLDGKKMGKHSGLMYYTIGQRHGLGIGGDGDPWFVVGKNLKDNVLYVEQEFHHDALYSDYLIASDYSFVNPEDNDLDQGFECTAKFRYRQKDTKVFVKRENDHALRVTFAEPVRAITPGQAVVFYQGDVCLGGATIDDVFKNEGQLNYVV
;
A
#
# COMPACT_ATOMS: atom_id res chain seq x y z
N MET A 1 -34.24 4.81 6.77
CA MET A 1 -33.83 6.00 6.01
C MET A 1 -33.76 5.60 4.53
N SER A 2 -34.19 6.48 3.63
CA SER A 2 -34.01 6.27 2.19
C SER A 2 -32.54 6.56 1.83
N ASN A 3 -31.95 5.88 0.84
CA ASN A 3 -30.59 6.21 0.38
C ASN A 3 -30.44 7.69 -0.02
N LYS A 4 -31.52 8.34 -0.43
CA LYS A 4 -31.54 9.78 -0.78
C LYS A 4 -31.22 10.71 0.40
N ASP A 5 -31.42 10.22 1.63
CA ASP A 5 -31.14 10.98 2.86
C ASP A 5 -29.70 10.73 3.35
N ILE A 6 -28.95 9.87 2.69
CA ILE A 6 -27.58 9.51 3.06
C ILE A 6 -26.62 10.15 2.09
N ARG A 7 -25.77 11.04 2.60
CA ARG A 7 -24.73 11.72 1.83
C ARG A 7 -23.43 10.91 1.80
N VAL A 8 -22.96 10.59 0.59
CA VAL A 8 -21.71 9.87 0.37
C VAL A 8 -20.74 10.76 -0.41
N VAL A 9 -19.59 11.03 0.18
CA VAL A 9 -18.51 11.75 -0.48
C VAL A 9 -17.54 10.72 -1.10
N VAL A 10 -17.39 10.78 -2.42
CA VAL A 10 -16.53 9.88 -3.18
C VAL A 10 -15.18 10.54 -3.45
N GLY A 11 -14.10 9.87 -3.05
CA GLY A 11 -12.73 10.25 -3.43
C GLY A 11 -12.50 9.94 -4.90
N MET A 12 -12.48 10.99 -5.73
CA MET A 12 -12.31 10.91 -7.18
C MET A 12 -10.84 11.06 -7.56
N SER A 13 -10.26 10.06 -8.19
CA SER A 13 -8.84 10.06 -8.60
C SER A 13 -8.62 10.35 -10.09
N GLY A 14 -9.69 10.49 -10.88
CA GLY A 14 -9.60 10.54 -12.33
C GLY A 14 -9.37 9.17 -12.99
N GLY A 15 -9.43 8.08 -12.23
CA GLY A 15 -9.33 6.71 -12.73
C GLY A 15 -10.70 6.04 -12.90
N VAL A 16 -10.74 4.89 -13.60
CA VAL A 16 -11.98 4.14 -13.87
C VAL A 16 -12.66 3.65 -12.58
N ASP A 17 -11.89 3.23 -11.57
CA ASP A 17 -12.42 2.66 -10.34
C ASP A 17 -13.22 3.67 -9.51
N SER A 18 -12.70 4.88 -9.34
CA SER A 18 -13.43 5.94 -8.66
C SER A 18 -14.63 6.44 -9.45
N SER A 19 -14.53 6.46 -10.79
CA SER A 19 -15.62 6.84 -11.68
C SER A 19 -16.80 5.87 -11.56
N VAL A 20 -16.55 4.58 -11.61
CA VAL A 20 -17.59 3.54 -11.45
C VAL A 20 -18.15 3.54 -10.02
N THR A 21 -17.28 3.75 -9.00
CA THR A 21 -17.72 3.90 -7.61
C THR A 21 -18.78 5.00 -7.48
N ALA A 22 -18.54 6.18 -8.04
CA ALA A 22 -19.49 7.30 -8.01
C ALA A 22 -20.78 6.99 -8.77
N HIS A 23 -20.66 6.35 -9.95
CA HIS A 23 -21.80 5.93 -10.76
C HIS A 23 -22.70 4.93 -10.01
N VAL A 24 -22.12 3.86 -9.45
CA VAL A 24 -22.86 2.80 -8.73
C VAL A 24 -23.62 3.39 -7.52
N LEU A 25 -23.00 4.27 -6.76
CA LEU A 25 -23.67 4.92 -5.62
C LEU A 25 -24.82 5.84 -6.07
N LYS A 26 -24.62 6.56 -7.17
CA LYS A 26 -25.67 7.40 -7.75
C LYS A 26 -26.87 6.57 -8.21
N GLU A 27 -26.64 5.45 -8.91
CA GLU A 27 -27.68 4.50 -9.34
C GLU A 27 -28.40 3.87 -8.13
N GLN A 28 -27.72 3.64 -7.04
CA GLN A 28 -28.30 3.17 -5.77
C GLN A 28 -29.13 4.25 -5.04
N GLY A 29 -29.12 5.48 -5.56
CA GLY A 29 -29.95 6.56 -5.07
C GLY A 29 -29.37 7.37 -3.91
N TYR A 30 -28.08 7.28 -3.63
CA TYR A 30 -27.42 8.11 -2.62
C TYR A 30 -27.28 9.58 -3.06
N ASP A 31 -27.17 10.49 -2.08
CA ASP A 31 -26.73 11.89 -2.29
C ASP A 31 -25.20 11.89 -2.44
N VAL A 32 -24.72 11.84 -3.70
CA VAL A 32 -23.32 11.64 -4.03
C VAL A 32 -22.63 12.95 -4.36
N ILE A 33 -21.46 13.19 -3.76
CA ILE A 33 -20.58 14.32 -4.04
C ILE A 33 -19.19 13.76 -4.40
N GLY A 34 -18.60 14.20 -5.52
CA GLY A 34 -17.25 13.87 -5.91
C GLY A 34 -16.23 14.87 -5.33
N ILE A 35 -15.15 14.39 -4.74
CA ILE A 35 -14.03 15.25 -4.31
C ILE A 35 -12.73 14.73 -4.90
N PHE A 36 -12.04 15.60 -5.65
CA PHE A 36 -10.68 15.37 -6.11
C PHE A 36 -9.70 15.85 -5.05
N MET A 37 -8.72 14.98 -4.72
CA MET A 37 -7.65 15.31 -3.77
C MET A 37 -6.37 15.65 -4.53
N LYS A 38 -5.91 16.90 -4.44
CA LYS A 38 -4.59 17.30 -4.89
C LYS A 38 -3.58 17.03 -3.78
N ASN A 39 -2.79 15.97 -3.92
CA ASN A 39 -1.84 15.54 -2.89
C ASN A 39 -0.38 15.73 -3.31
N TRP A 40 -0.12 16.00 -4.58
CA TRP A 40 1.21 16.20 -5.12
C TRP A 40 1.17 17.24 -6.22
N ASP A 41 2.16 18.13 -6.23
CA ASP A 41 2.35 19.08 -7.31
C ASP A 41 3.61 18.70 -8.09
N ASP A 42 3.43 18.26 -9.32
CA ASP A 42 4.50 17.88 -10.21
C ASP A 42 4.17 18.26 -11.64
N THR A 43 4.98 19.11 -12.18
CA THR A 43 4.88 19.52 -13.56
C THR A 43 5.71 18.59 -14.45
N ASP A 44 5.14 18.17 -15.57
CA ASP A 44 5.85 17.44 -16.62
C ASP A 44 6.90 18.35 -17.32
N GLU A 45 7.62 17.78 -18.29
CA GLU A 45 8.63 18.50 -19.10
C GLU A 45 8.05 19.70 -19.87
N ASN A 46 6.72 19.78 -20.04
CA ASN A 46 5.99 20.84 -20.72
C ASN A 46 5.40 21.87 -19.75
N GLY A 47 5.62 21.70 -18.44
CA GLY A 47 5.08 22.58 -17.41
C GLY A 47 3.60 22.32 -17.07
N VAL A 48 3.04 21.17 -17.50
CA VAL A 48 1.67 20.77 -17.18
C VAL A 48 1.69 19.89 -15.93
N CYS A 49 0.87 20.24 -14.94
CA CYS A 49 0.70 19.42 -13.75
C CYS A 49 -0.12 18.17 -14.10
N THR A 50 0.41 16.97 -13.81
CA THR A 50 -0.29 15.70 -14.08
C THR A 50 -1.63 15.61 -13.34
N ALA A 51 -1.75 16.25 -12.18
CA ALA A 51 -3.01 16.38 -11.46
C ALA A 51 -4.09 17.14 -12.23
N THR A 52 -3.71 17.98 -13.21
CA THR A 52 -4.68 18.73 -14.03
C THR A 52 -5.44 17.83 -14.98
N GLU A 53 -4.79 16.85 -15.61
CA GLU A 53 -5.45 15.89 -16.49
C GLU A 53 -6.42 15.02 -15.69
N ASP A 54 -5.98 14.48 -14.56
CA ASP A 54 -6.83 13.67 -13.67
C ASP A 54 -8.03 14.48 -13.16
N TYR A 55 -7.83 15.76 -12.84
CA TYR A 55 -8.91 16.62 -12.41
C TYR A 55 -9.92 16.92 -13.54
N ASN A 56 -9.45 17.10 -14.77
CA ASN A 56 -10.35 17.27 -15.93
C ASN A 56 -11.19 16.01 -16.17
N ASP A 57 -10.59 14.82 -16.04
CA ASP A 57 -11.34 13.56 -16.12
C ASP A 57 -12.41 13.47 -15.01
N VAL A 58 -12.10 13.92 -13.79
CA VAL A 58 -13.07 13.97 -12.68
C VAL A 58 -14.23 14.91 -13.01
N ILE A 59 -13.95 16.11 -13.51
CA ILE A 59 -14.99 17.08 -13.93
C ILE A 59 -15.91 16.44 -14.97
N GLU A 60 -15.35 15.81 -15.99
CA GLU A 60 -16.12 15.21 -17.07
C GLU A 60 -16.97 14.04 -16.57
N VAL A 61 -16.42 13.14 -15.79
CA VAL A 61 -17.16 12.02 -15.17
C VAL A 61 -18.29 12.53 -14.27
N CYS A 62 -18.02 13.50 -13.39
CA CYS A 62 -19.04 14.04 -12.50
C CYS A 62 -20.19 14.72 -13.27
N ASN A 63 -19.90 15.43 -14.36
CA ASN A 63 -20.89 16.00 -15.25
C ASN A 63 -21.69 14.90 -15.97
N GLN A 64 -21.05 13.83 -16.45
CA GLN A 64 -21.73 12.69 -17.08
C GLN A 64 -22.71 11.99 -16.13
N ILE A 65 -22.28 11.78 -14.87
CA ILE A 65 -23.09 11.11 -13.83
C ILE A 65 -24.15 12.06 -13.25
N GLY A 66 -23.96 13.37 -13.37
CA GLY A 66 -24.85 14.39 -12.79
C GLY A 66 -24.71 14.52 -11.27
N ILE A 67 -23.47 14.60 -10.77
CA ILE A 67 -23.14 14.82 -9.37
C ILE A 67 -22.30 16.09 -9.20
N PRO A 68 -22.47 16.84 -8.07
CA PRO A 68 -21.57 17.94 -7.74
C PRO A 68 -20.16 17.44 -7.46
N TYR A 69 -19.17 18.29 -7.71
CA TYR A 69 -17.77 17.97 -7.47
C TYR A 69 -17.00 19.17 -6.92
N TYR A 70 -15.95 18.87 -6.14
CA TYR A 70 -15.04 19.86 -5.57
C TYR A 70 -13.61 19.33 -5.62
N ALA A 71 -12.63 20.22 -5.41
CA ALA A 71 -11.25 19.86 -5.22
C ALA A 71 -10.77 20.30 -3.83
N VAL A 72 -9.93 19.50 -3.22
CA VAL A 72 -9.26 19.81 -1.95
C VAL A 72 -7.76 19.63 -2.10
N ASN A 73 -6.98 20.50 -1.47
CA ASN A 73 -5.53 20.45 -1.49
C ASN A 73 -5.02 19.85 -0.17
N PHE A 74 -4.35 18.68 -0.26
CA PHE A 74 -3.66 18.00 0.83
C PHE A 74 -2.16 17.85 0.58
N GLU A 75 -1.56 18.69 -0.29
CA GLU A 75 -0.12 18.61 -0.61
C GLU A 75 0.74 18.70 0.63
N LYS A 76 0.38 19.60 1.56
CA LYS A 76 1.12 19.78 2.81
C LYS A 76 1.02 18.53 3.69
N GLU A 77 -0.20 18.01 3.89
CA GLU A 77 -0.44 16.82 4.70
C GLU A 77 0.26 15.60 4.11
N TYR A 78 0.21 15.44 2.79
CA TYR A 78 0.90 14.36 2.08
C TYR A 78 2.42 14.46 2.25
N TRP A 79 2.98 15.65 2.06
CA TRP A 79 4.40 15.90 2.27
C TRP A 79 4.82 15.55 3.70
N ASP A 80 4.14 16.11 4.69
CA ASP A 80 4.50 15.99 6.10
C ASP A 80 4.32 14.55 6.64
N LYS A 81 3.29 13.82 6.20
CA LYS A 81 2.89 12.52 6.78
C LYS A 81 3.30 11.31 5.96
N VAL A 82 3.33 11.43 4.64
CA VAL A 82 3.61 10.31 3.74
C VAL A 82 5.00 10.41 3.16
N PHE A 83 5.33 11.53 2.53
CA PHE A 83 6.58 11.66 1.79
C PHE A 83 7.81 11.79 2.70
N THR A 84 7.70 12.52 3.80
CA THR A 84 8.78 12.59 4.80
C THR A 84 9.06 11.22 5.41
N TYR A 85 8.02 10.48 5.81
CA TYR A 85 8.15 9.08 6.25
C TYR A 85 8.85 8.21 5.21
N PHE A 86 8.41 8.29 3.96
CA PHE A 86 9.00 7.56 2.83
C PHE A 86 10.52 7.84 2.70
N LEU A 87 10.93 9.11 2.75
CA LEU A 87 12.35 9.47 2.69
C LEU A 87 13.14 8.96 3.90
N ASP A 88 12.56 9.03 5.09
CA ASP A 88 13.24 8.61 6.32
C ASP A 88 13.44 7.09 6.39
N GLU A 89 12.50 6.30 5.88
CA GLU A 89 12.68 4.85 5.79
C GLU A 89 13.77 4.48 4.76
N TYR A 90 13.87 5.18 3.63
CA TYR A 90 14.98 4.97 2.69
C TYR A 90 16.34 5.36 3.26
N LYS A 91 16.43 6.40 4.09
CA LYS A 91 17.67 6.76 4.80
C LYS A 91 18.11 5.65 5.77
N LYS A 92 17.15 4.93 6.36
CA LYS A 92 17.40 3.75 7.20
C LYS A 92 17.70 2.49 6.38
N GLY A 93 17.80 2.56 5.05
CA GLY A 93 18.01 1.42 4.18
C GLY A 93 16.79 0.53 3.95
N ARG A 94 15.65 0.85 4.54
CA ARG A 94 14.40 0.10 4.43
C ARG A 94 13.69 0.37 3.09
N THR A 95 12.69 -0.43 2.78
CA THR A 95 11.85 -0.25 1.59
C THR A 95 10.42 0.04 2.04
N PRO A 96 10.01 1.31 2.21
CA PRO A 96 8.69 1.67 2.72
C PRO A 96 7.56 1.36 1.74
N ASN A 97 6.34 1.34 2.26
CA ASN A 97 5.12 1.27 1.47
C ASN A 97 4.32 2.58 1.62
N PRO A 98 4.53 3.56 0.72
CA PRO A 98 3.85 4.85 0.80
C PRO A 98 2.34 4.77 0.59
N ASP A 99 1.84 3.73 -0.10
CA ASP A 99 0.40 3.57 -0.35
C ASP A 99 -0.36 3.24 0.95
N VAL A 100 0.24 2.43 1.84
CA VAL A 100 -0.32 2.17 3.18
C VAL A 100 -0.40 3.48 3.96
N MET A 101 0.66 4.29 3.96
CA MET A 101 0.69 5.56 4.68
C MET A 101 -0.27 6.59 4.08
N CYS A 102 -0.40 6.63 2.75
CA CYS A 102 -1.36 7.48 2.07
C CYS A 102 -2.81 7.13 2.45
N ASN A 103 -3.13 5.83 2.50
CA ASN A 103 -4.46 5.40 2.95
C ASN A 103 -4.69 5.78 4.42
N LYS A 104 -3.72 5.49 5.31
CA LYS A 104 -3.80 5.79 6.74
C LYS A 104 -3.98 7.28 7.03
N GLU A 105 -3.11 8.14 6.49
CA GLU A 105 -2.99 9.54 6.91
C GLU A 105 -3.77 10.52 6.02
N ILE A 106 -3.93 10.21 4.74
CA ILE A 106 -4.58 11.12 3.78
C ILE A 106 -6.02 10.69 3.50
N LYS A 107 -6.22 9.51 2.85
CA LYS A 107 -7.56 9.12 2.38
C LYS A 107 -8.55 8.84 3.51
N PHE A 108 -8.11 8.13 4.55
CA PHE A 108 -9.01 7.71 5.64
C PHE A 108 -8.75 8.45 6.95
N LYS A 109 -8.04 9.59 6.89
CA LYS A 109 -7.91 10.53 8.00
C LYS A 109 -8.20 11.96 7.53
N ALA A 110 -7.25 12.64 6.87
CA ALA A 110 -7.43 14.02 6.44
C ALA A 110 -8.68 14.21 5.55
N PHE A 111 -8.85 13.35 4.53
CA PHE A 111 -10.01 13.41 3.65
C PHE A 111 -11.29 12.95 4.33
N LEU A 112 -11.26 11.89 5.14
CA LEU A 112 -12.41 11.45 5.92
C LEU A 112 -12.89 12.56 6.84
N ASP A 113 -12.01 13.18 7.63
CA ASP A 113 -12.35 14.27 8.54
C ASP A 113 -12.92 15.48 7.78
N HIS A 114 -12.33 15.82 6.62
CA HIS A 114 -12.83 16.88 5.77
C HIS A 114 -14.26 16.62 5.28
N ALA A 115 -14.52 15.41 4.78
CA ALA A 115 -15.84 15.00 4.31
C ALA A 115 -16.88 14.99 5.42
N MET A 116 -16.55 14.49 6.61
CA MET A 116 -17.44 14.49 7.77
C MET A 116 -17.79 15.93 8.19
N ASN A 117 -16.84 16.86 8.17
CA ASN A 117 -17.07 18.27 8.45
C ASN A 117 -17.98 18.96 7.42
N LEU A 118 -18.06 18.42 6.19
CA LEU A 118 -19.01 18.85 5.16
C LEU A 118 -20.39 18.18 5.26
N GLY A 119 -20.61 17.40 6.32
CA GLY A 119 -21.90 16.74 6.58
C GLY A 119 -22.09 15.45 5.79
N ALA A 120 -21.02 14.75 5.42
CA ALA A 120 -21.10 13.41 4.87
C ALA A 120 -21.48 12.38 5.94
N ASP A 121 -22.28 11.39 5.58
CA ASP A 121 -22.55 10.21 6.40
C ASP A 121 -21.45 9.14 6.20
N TYR A 122 -20.97 9.03 4.95
CA TYR A 122 -19.93 8.10 4.53
C TYR A 122 -18.95 8.72 3.53
N VAL A 123 -17.75 8.19 3.53
CA VAL A 123 -16.76 8.36 2.45
C VAL A 123 -16.67 7.07 1.64
N ALA A 124 -16.65 7.18 0.32
CA ALA A 124 -16.43 6.04 -0.55
C ALA A 124 -15.17 6.22 -1.41
N THR A 125 -14.52 5.11 -1.71
CA THR A 125 -13.35 5.07 -2.59
C THR A 125 -13.41 3.87 -3.53
N GLY A 126 -12.68 3.94 -4.63
CA GLY A 126 -12.56 2.87 -5.63
C GLY A 126 -11.62 1.74 -5.21
N HIS A 127 -11.51 1.40 -3.93
CA HIS A 127 -10.70 0.27 -3.48
C HIS A 127 -11.46 -1.06 -3.63
N TYR A 128 -10.72 -2.09 -4.00
CA TYR A 128 -11.19 -3.48 -4.04
C TYR A 128 -11.02 -4.11 -2.66
N ALA A 129 -11.96 -3.81 -1.78
CA ALA A 129 -12.14 -4.39 -0.46
C ALA A 129 -13.63 -4.43 -0.14
N ARG A 130 -14.04 -5.21 0.83
CA ARG A 130 -15.43 -5.29 1.28
C ARG A 130 -15.53 -4.92 2.76
N ILE A 131 -16.68 -4.46 3.19
CA ILE A 131 -16.99 -4.15 4.59
C ILE A 131 -18.25 -4.94 4.96
N HIS A 132 -18.13 -5.76 5.99
CA HIS A 132 -19.27 -6.37 6.64
C HIS A 132 -19.59 -5.60 7.92
N ARG A 133 -20.85 -5.17 8.06
CA ARG A 133 -21.34 -4.44 9.24
C ARG A 133 -22.26 -5.37 10.03
N HIS A 134 -21.89 -5.65 11.26
CA HIS A 134 -22.71 -6.45 12.18
C HIS A 134 -23.82 -5.60 12.80
N GLU A 135 -24.86 -6.26 13.32
CA GLU A 135 -26.02 -5.60 13.94
C GLU A 135 -25.65 -4.77 15.18
N ASP A 136 -24.60 -5.15 15.89
CA ASP A 136 -24.06 -4.46 17.05
C ASP A 136 -23.19 -3.23 16.70
N GLY A 137 -23.01 -2.98 15.40
CA GLY A 137 -22.19 -1.87 14.88
C GLY A 137 -20.72 -2.20 14.67
N HIS A 138 -20.28 -3.41 15.01
CA HIS A 138 -18.96 -3.95 14.70
C HIS A 138 -18.74 -4.07 13.18
N VAL A 139 -17.53 -3.80 12.72
CA VAL A 139 -17.21 -3.79 11.30
C VAL A 139 -16.01 -4.71 11.02
N GLU A 140 -16.15 -5.55 10.03
CA GLU A 140 -15.05 -6.35 9.48
C GLU A 140 -14.65 -5.84 8.10
N MET A 141 -13.35 -5.83 7.84
CA MET A 141 -12.81 -5.59 6.50
C MET A 141 -12.53 -6.93 5.84
N LEU A 142 -13.13 -7.15 4.67
CA LEU A 142 -12.99 -8.38 3.91
C LEU A 142 -12.23 -8.13 2.61
N ARG A 143 -11.53 -9.17 2.13
CA ARG A 143 -10.91 -9.14 0.80
C ARG A 143 -11.93 -8.80 -0.27
N GLY A 144 -11.52 -8.07 -1.31
CA GLY A 144 -12.30 -7.91 -2.53
C GLY A 144 -12.53 -9.26 -3.22
N VAL A 145 -13.62 -9.41 -3.97
CA VAL A 145 -13.93 -10.66 -4.69
C VAL A 145 -12.92 -10.94 -5.79
N ASP A 146 -12.35 -9.91 -6.41
CA ASP A 146 -11.25 -10.05 -7.37
C ASP A 146 -9.92 -10.23 -6.63
N ASN A 147 -9.47 -11.48 -6.50
CA ASN A 147 -8.23 -11.83 -5.80
C ASN A 147 -6.98 -11.18 -6.41
N ASN A 148 -6.99 -10.82 -7.69
CA ASN A 148 -5.87 -10.15 -8.35
C ASN A 148 -5.82 -8.65 -8.05
N LYS A 149 -6.96 -8.09 -7.63
CA LYS A 149 -7.14 -6.67 -7.35
C LYS A 149 -7.39 -6.36 -5.88
N ASP A 150 -7.59 -7.38 -5.03
CA ASP A 150 -7.77 -7.18 -3.59
C ASP A 150 -6.74 -6.21 -3.02
N GLN A 151 -7.22 -5.13 -2.39
CA GLN A 151 -6.40 -4.04 -1.88
C GLN A 151 -6.41 -3.93 -0.35
N THR A 152 -6.94 -4.92 0.35
CA THR A 152 -6.91 -4.95 1.82
C THR A 152 -5.49 -4.87 2.37
N TYR A 153 -4.49 -5.36 1.63
CA TYR A 153 -3.07 -5.19 1.96
C TYR A 153 -2.68 -3.72 2.21
N PHE A 154 -3.20 -2.79 1.42
CA PHE A 154 -2.90 -1.35 1.57
C PHE A 154 -3.79 -0.64 2.58
N LEU A 155 -4.84 -1.31 3.06
CA LEU A 155 -5.82 -0.79 4.01
C LEU A 155 -5.61 -1.31 5.45
N ASN A 156 -4.56 -2.08 5.68
CA ASN A 156 -4.30 -2.81 6.91
C ASN A 156 -4.14 -1.96 8.18
N GLN A 157 -4.00 -0.64 8.05
CA GLN A 157 -3.84 0.30 9.15
C GLN A 157 -5.14 1.04 9.52
N LEU A 158 -6.28 0.66 8.93
CA LEU A 158 -7.56 1.30 9.21
C LEU A 158 -8.20 0.74 10.48
N SER A 159 -8.74 1.64 11.30
CA SER A 159 -9.42 1.32 12.55
C SER A 159 -10.92 1.06 12.35
N GLN A 160 -11.56 0.47 13.38
CA GLN A 160 -13.02 0.34 13.49
C GLN A 160 -13.74 1.67 13.22
N GLN A 161 -13.28 2.74 13.88
CA GLN A 161 -13.88 4.06 13.75
C GLN A 161 -13.83 4.56 12.30
N GLN A 162 -12.71 4.40 11.60
CA GLN A 162 -12.58 4.80 10.20
C GLN A 162 -13.48 3.92 9.32
N LEU A 163 -13.38 2.60 9.43
CA LEU A 163 -14.15 1.66 8.61
C LEU A 163 -15.67 1.78 8.81
N SER A 164 -16.12 2.19 10.00
CA SER A 164 -17.55 2.45 10.25
C SER A 164 -18.12 3.57 9.38
N LYS A 165 -17.26 4.46 8.85
CA LYS A 165 -17.61 5.62 8.01
C LYS A 165 -17.22 5.48 6.54
N VAL A 166 -16.77 4.29 6.12
CA VAL A 166 -16.23 4.06 4.78
C VAL A 166 -17.06 3.06 4.01
N MET A 167 -17.14 3.25 2.70
CA MET A 167 -17.76 2.33 1.74
C MET A 167 -16.75 1.99 0.62
N PHE A 168 -16.78 0.74 0.18
CA PHE A 168 -16.03 0.24 -0.98
C PHE A 168 -16.99 -0.38 -2.00
N PRO A 169 -17.71 0.45 -2.79
CA PRO A 169 -18.83 -0.01 -3.61
C PRO A 169 -18.47 -1.00 -4.72
N ILE A 170 -17.20 -1.04 -5.12
CA ILE A 170 -16.71 -1.96 -6.17
C ILE A 170 -15.98 -3.19 -5.62
N GLY A 171 -15.96 -3.37 -4.30
CA GLY A 171 -15.30 -4.51 -3.66
C GLY A 171 -15.96 -5.86 -3.95
N ASP A 172 -17.25 -5.85 -4.26
CA ASP A 172 -18.06 -7.05 -4.56
C ASP A 172 -18.12 -7.38 -6.06
N ILE A 173 -17.36 -6.66 -6.91
CA ILE A 173 -17.33 -6.88 -8.36
C ILE A 173 -15.89 -7.03 -8.89
N GLU A 174 -15.74 -7.84 -9.92
CA GLU A 174 -14.45 -8.04 -10.58
C GLU A 174 -14.05 -6.82 -11.42
N LYS A 175 -12.76 -6.62 -11.63
CA LYS A 175 -12.22 -5.52 -12.44
C LYS A 175 -12.75 -5.51 -13.88
N SER A 176 -12.95 -6.69 -14.45
CA SER A 176 -13.57 -6.85 -15.78
C SER A 176 -14.96 -6.24 -15.84
N GLU A 177 -15.76 -6.45 -14.78
CA GLU A 177 -17.10 -5.90 -14.65
C GLU A 177 -17.08 -4.38 -14.42
N VAL A 178 -16.14 -3.86 -13.62
CA VAL A 178 -15.92 -2.42 -13.45
C VAL A 178 -15.64 -1.76 -14.82
N ARG A 179 -14.80 -2.37 -15.64
CA ARG A 179 -14.53 -1.91 -17.02
C ARG A 179 -15.77 -1.95 -17.91
N ARG A 180 -16.55 -3.03 -17.83
CA ARG A 180 -17.79 -3.18 -18.60
C ARG A 180 -18.79 -2.08 -18.24
N ILE A 181 -19.00 -1.82 -16.94
CA ILE A 181 -19.89 -0.75 -16.48
C ILE A 181 -19.41 0.62 -17.01
N ALA A 182 -18.12 0.91 -16.91
CA ALA A 182 -17.58 2.17 -17.40
C ALA A 182 -17.77 2.36 -18.91
N GLU A 183 -17.61 1.29 -19.72
CA GLU A 183 -17.82 1.31 -21.17
C GLU A 183 -19.30 1.48 -21.52
N GLU A 184 -20.20 0.74 -20.87
CA GLU A 184 -21.65 0.82 -21.10
C GLU A 184 -22.22 2.20 -20.74
N GLN A 185 -21.67 2.84 -19.71
CA GLN A 185 -22.08 4.19 -19.31
C GLN A 185 -21.33 5.28 -20.10
N GLY A 186 -20.43 4.91 -21.01
CA GLY A 186 -19.66 5.85 -21.82
C GLY A 186 -18.77 6.79 -21.02
N LEU A 187 -18.29 6.34 -19.84
CA LEU A 187 -17.43 7.16 -19.00
C LEU A 187 -16.09 7.41 -19.69
N VAL A 188 -15.60 8.65 -19.67
CA VAL A 188 -14.34 9.03 -20.34
C VAL A 188 -13.14 8.23 -19.85
N THR A 189 -13.20 7.76 -18.59
CA THR A 189 -12.16 6.96 -17.95
C THR A 189 -12.19 5.47 -18.29
N ALA A 190 -13.18 4.98 -19.06
CA ALA A 190 -13.39 3.54 -19.33
C ALA A 190 -12.14 2.85 -19.90
N LYS A 191 -11.41 3.51 -20.80
CA LYS A 191 -10.20 2.99 -21.45
C LYS A 191 -8.89 3.45 -20.78
N LYS A 192 -8.99 4.24 -19.73
CA LYS A 192 -7.79 4.72 -18.99
C LYS A 192 -7.08 3.55 -18.33
N LYS A 193 -5.75 3.48 -18.47
CA LYS A 193 -4.95 2.44 -17.82
C LYS A 193 -5.05 2.58 -16.29
N ASP A 194 -4.93 1.45 -15.60
CA ASP A 194 -4.82 1.47 -14.15
C ASP A 194 -3.57 2.24 -13.74
N SER A 195 -3.69 3.09 -12.72
CA SER A 195 -2.53 3.79 -12.16
C SER A 195 -1.55 2.77 -11.59
N THR A 196 -0.29 2.90 -11.98
CA THR A 196 0.85 2.15 -11.46
C THR A 196 1.86 3.15 -10.87
N GLY A 197 2.69 2.72 -9.94
CA GLY A 197 3.63 3.60 -9.27
C GLY A 197 3.17 4.02 -7.87
N ILE A 198 3.83 5.03 -7.31
CA ILE A 198 3.53 5.56 -5.97
C ILE A 198 2.26 6.40 -6.03
N CYS A 199 1.35 6.17 -5.06
CA CYS A 199 0.08 6.86 -4.97
C CYS A 199 0.27 8.40 -5.04
N PHE A 200 -0.45 9.04 -5.96
CA PHE A 200 -0.40 10.46 -6.30
C PHE A 200 0.89 10.99 -6.96
N ILE A 201 2.00 10.27 -6.90
CA ILE A 201 3.25 10.65 -7.57
C ILE A 201 3.29 10.08 -9.00
N GLY A 202 2.62 8.92 -9.21
CA GLY A 202 2.51 8.27 -10.50
C GLY A 202 3.74 7.45 -10.92
N GLU A 203 3.80 7.14 -12.22
CA GLU A 203 4.91 6.40 -12.82
C GLU A 203 6.09 7.34 -13.07
N LYS A 204 7.14 7.19 -12.28
CA LYS A 204 8.41 7.89 -12.48
C LYS A 204 9.56 6.90 -12.50
N ASN A 205 10.63 7.28 -13.17
CA ASN A 205 11.89 6.58 -12.96
C ASN A 205 12.27 6.75 -11.48
N PHE A 206 12.05 5.71 -10.70
CA PHE A 206 12.23 5.72 -9.25
C PHE A 206 13.59 6.25 -8.81
N LYS A 207 14.66 5.83 -9.50
CA LYS A 207 16.03 6.25 -9.18
C LYS A 207 16.22 7.75 -9.43
N THR A 208 15.76 8.26 -10.57
CA THR A 208 15.83 9.68 -10.91
C THR A 208 15.00 10.52 -9.95
N PHE A 209 13.79 10.08 -9.62
CA PHE A 209 12.91 10.75 -8.68
C PHE A 209 13.54 10.81 -7.28
N LEU A 210 13.94 9.68 -6.72
CA LEU A 210 14.47 9.63 -5.36
C LEU A 210 15.80 10.39 -5.21
N SER A 211 16.64 10.43 -6.26
CA SER A 211 17.93 11.15 -6.27
C SER A 211 17.80 12.68 -6.10
N GLN A 212 16.61 13.22 -6.37
CA GLN A 212 16.33 14.65 -6.15
C GLN A 212 16.23 15.00 -4.66
N TYR A 213 15.89 14.05 -3.82
CA TYR A 213 15.66 14.23 -2.38
C TYR A 213 16.72 13.59 -1.51
N LEU A 214 17.29 12.47 -1.97
CA LEU A 214 18.31 11.72 -1.24
C LEU A 214 19.57 11.58 -2.11
N PRO A 215 20.71 12.16 -1.69
CA PRO A 215 21.95 12.02 -2.43
C PRO A 215 22.40 10.54 -2.42
N ALA A 216 22.57 9.97 -3.59
CA ALA A 216 23.05 8.62 -3.76
C ALA A 216 24.54 8.52 -3.48
N GLN A 217 24.94 7.51 -2.71
CA GLN A 217 26.33 7.18 -2.46
C GLN A 217 26.64 5.81 -3.09
N PRO A 218 27.40 5.75 -4.20
CA PRO A 218 27.85 4.51 -4.77
C PRO A 218 28.76 3.75 -3.80
N GLY A 219 28.66 2.42 -3.78
CA GLY A 219 29.46 1.54 -2.94
C GLY A 219 29.69 0.19 -3.59
N ASP A 220 30.23 -0.76 -2.84
CA ASP A 220 30.57 -2.07 -3.36
C ASP A 220 29.40 -3.05 -3.22
N MET A 221 29.24 -3.90 -4.24
CA MET A 221 28.44 -5.13 -4.17
C MET A 221 29.39 -6.29 -3.86
N ILE A 222 29.13 -7.00 -2.78
CA ILE A 222 29.94 -8.16 -2.37
C ILE A 222 29.04 -9.35 -2.03
N THR A 223 29.60 -10.55 -2.14
CA THR A 223 28.99 -11.77 -1.60
C THR A 223 29.18 -11.83 -0.09
N LEU A 224 28.45 -12.70 0.60
CA LEU A 224 28.58 -12.88 2.05
C LEU A 224 29.94 -13.42 2.47
N ASP A 225 30.66 -14.14 1.56
CA ASP A 225 32.05 -14.57 1.74
C ASP A 225 33.11 -13.49 1.40
N GLY A 226 32.65 -12.28 1.03
CA GLY A 226 33.51 -11.11 0.82
C GLY A 226 34.01 -10.90 -0.60
N LYS A 227 33.56 -11.69 -1.59
CA LYS A 227 33.97 -11.52 -2.99
C LYS A 227 33.28 -10.29 -3.60
N LYS A 228 34.09 -9.40 -4.19
CA LYS A 228 33.57 -8.20 -4.86
C LYS A 228 32.98 -8.54 -6.23
N MET A 229 31.71 -8.15 -6.44
CA MET A 229 30.93 -8.44 -7.64
C MET A 229 30.67 -7.20 -8.53
N GLY A 230 30.86 -6.00 -8.00
CA GLY A 230 30.65 -4.77 -8.74
C GLY A 230 30.40 -3.57 -7.82
N LYS A 231 29.72 -2.55 -8.36
CA LYS A 231 29.32 -1.36 -7.60
C LYS A 231 27.85 -1.09 -7.72
N HIS A 232 27.21 -0.76 -6.60
CA HIS A 232 25.85 -0.23 -6.58
C HIS A 232 25.86 1.29 -6.69
N SER A 233 24.73 1.87 -7.10
CA SER A 233 24.57 3.30 -7.30
C SER A 233 23.98 4.05 -6.10
N GLY A 234 23.73 3.33 -5.00
CA GLY A 234 23.13 3.83 -3.76
C GLY A 234 22.24 2.75 -3.15
N LEU A 235 22.43 2.40 -1.86
CA LEU A 235 21.72 1.29 -1.18
C LEU A 235 20.20 1.45 -1.22
N MET A 236 19.69 2.68 -1.22
CA MET A 236 18.27 3.00 -1.25
C MET A 236 17.55 2.53 -2.54
N TYR A 237 18.28 2.30 -3.63
CA TYR A 237 17.69 1.86 -4.89
C TYR A 237 17.47 0.34 -4.98
N TYR A 238 17.84 -0.39 -3.94
CA TYR A 238 17.79 -1.85 -3.94
C TYR A 238 16.87 -2.37 -2.84
N THR A 239 16.19 -3.45 -3.14
CA THR A 239 15.26 -4.11 -2.21
C THR A 239 15.70 -5.57 -2.02
N ILE A 240 15.55 -6.11 -0.83
CA ILE A 240 15.85 -7.52 -0.53
C ILE A 240 15.06 -8.43 -1.49
N GLY A 241 15.77 -9.40 -2.10
CA GLY A 241 15.22 -10.30 -3.11
C GLY A 241 15.17 -9.73 -4.54
N GLN A 242 15.62 -8.50 -4.75
CA GLN A 242 15.70 -7.90 -6.10
C GLN A 242 16.70 -8.66 -6.98
N ARG A 243 16.27 -8.97 -8.22
CA ARG A 243 17.07 -9.64 -9.24
C ARG A 243 17.57 -8.68 -10.33
N HIS A 244 16.69 -7.77 -10.78
CA HIS A 244 16.97 -6.93 -11.92
C HIS A 244 17.73 -5.66 -11.54
N GLY A 245 18.54 -5.12 -12.47
CA GLY A 245 19.23 -3.85 -12.29
C GLY A 245 20.51 -3.93 -11.45
N LEU A 246 21.04 -5.12 -11.18
CA LEU A 246 22.29 -5.30 -10.44
C LEU A 246 23.53 -5.07 -11.34
N GLY A 247 23.41 -5.29 -12.66
CA GLY A 247 24.54 -5.14 -13.57
C GLY A 247 25.67 -6.17 -13.36
N ILE A 248 25.39 -7.26 -12.65
CA ILE A 248 26.32 -8.35 -12.45
C ILE A 248 26.13 -9.34 -13.60
N GLY A 249 27.18 -9.54 -14.40
CA GLY A 249 27.23 -10.54 -15.45
C GLY A 249 27.95 -11.82 -14.99
N GLY A 250 28.06 -12.80 -15.89
CA GLY A 250 28.75 -14.06 -15.68
C GLY A 250 27.84 -15.27 -15.88
N ASP A 251 28.46 -16.44 -15.83
CA ASP A 251 27.76 -17.73 -15.93
C ASP A 251 27.13 -18.11 -14.59
N GLY A 252 26.12 -18.98 -14.63
CA GLY A 252 25.46 -19.53 -13.47
C GLY A 252 24.05 -18.93 -13.23
N ASP A 253 23.53 -19.12 -12.02
CA ASP A 253 22.22 -18.68 -11.63
C ASP A 253 22.11 -17.15 -11.49
N PRO A 254 20.87 -16.59 -11.53
CA PRO A 254 20.66 -15.17 -11.31
C PRO A 254 21.14 -14.69 -9.94
N TRP A 255 21.62 -13.46 -9.90
CA TRP A 255 22.01 -12.78 -8.67
C TRP A 255 20.80 -12.11 -8.00
N PHE A 256 20.80 -12.11 -6.67
CA PHE A 256 19.76 -11.49 -5.84
C PHE A 256 20.39 -10.65 -4.74
N VAL A 257 19.73 -9.55 -4.40
CA VAL A 257 20.06 -8.78 -3.20
C VAL A 257 19.65 -9.57 -1.98
N VAL A 258 20.59 -9.86 -1.09
CA VAL A 258 20.33 -10.58 0.16
C VAL A 258 20.41 -9.66 1.39
N GLY A 259 21.10 -8.52 1.28
CA GLY A 259 21.23 -7.60 2.42
C GLY A 259 21.88 -6.28 2.07
N LYS A 260 21.96 -5.42 3.07
CA LYS A 260 22.57 -4.09 3.01
C LYS A 260 23.35 -3.85 4.30
N ASN A 261 24.47 -3.15 4.22
CA ASN A 261 25.20 -2.62 5.36
C ASN A 261 25.36 -1.11 5.17
N LEU A 262 24.55 -0.36 5.91
CA LEU A 262 24.54 1.11 5.81
C LEU A 262 25.85 1.74 6.30
N LYS A 263 26.45 1.15 7.34
CA LYS A 263 27.67 1.68 7.95
C LYS A 263 28.85 1.64 6.99
N ASP A 264 28.99 0.53 6.28
CA ASP A 264 30.11 0.30 5.36
C ASP A 264 29.75 0.59 3.89
N ASN A 265 28.49 1.02 3.65
CA ASN A 265 27.91 1.28 2.32
C ASN A 265 28.07 0.10 1.36
N VAL A 266 27.68 -1.09 1.79
CA VAL A 266 27.82 -2.34 1.05
C VAL A 266 26.46 -2.95 0.74
N LEU A 267 26.29 -3.41 -0.50
CA LEU A 267 25.16 -4.22 -0.93
C LEU A 267 25.59 -5.70 -1.00
N TYR A 268 24.94 -6.55 -0.21
CA TYR A 268 25.19 -7.99 -0.25
C TYR A 268 24.35 -8.65 -1.34
N VAL A 269 25.01 -9.49 -2.16
CA VAL A 269 24.39 -10.21 -3.27
C VAL A 269 24.82 -11.67 -3.27
N GLU A 270 23.88 -12.56 -3.61
CA GLU A 270 24.15 -14.01 -3.76
C GLU A 270 23.47 -14.55 -5.01
N GLN A 271 24.05 -15.64 -5.56
CA GLN A 271 23.42 -16.41 -6.65
C GLN A 271 22.38 -17.37 -6.10
N GLU A 272 21.55 -17.90 -6.97
CA GLU A 272 20.46 -18.85 -6.73
C GLU A 272 19.19 -18.25 -6.14
N PHE A 273 18.06 -18.62 -6.75
CA PHE A 273 16.74 -18.16 -6.28
C PHE A 273 16.44 -18.65 -4.86
N HIS A 274 16.87 -19.86 -4.51
CA HIS A 274 16.64 -20.47 -3.21
C HIS A 274 17.85 -20.38 -2.27
N HIS A 275 18.72 -19.38 -2.46
CA HIS A 275 19.85 -19.17 -1.56
C HIS A 275 19.36 -18.96 -0.12
N ASP A 276 19.99 -19.67 0.81
CA ASP A 276 19.60 -19.73 2.22
C ASP A 276 19.56 -18.37 2.92
N ALA A 277 20.43 -17.45 2.52
CA ALA A 277 20.45 -16.06 3.04
C ALA A 277 19.19 -15.23 2.75
N LEU A 278 18.34 -15.69 1.82
CA LEU A 278 17.07 -15.02 1.53
C LEU A 278 15.91 -15.44 2.45
N TYR A 279 16.11 -16.46 3.29
CA TYR A 279 15.04 -17.02 4.11
C TYR A 279 15.16 -16.60 5.56
N SER A 280 14.02 -16.36 6.19
CA SER A 280 13.86 -16.05 7.61
C SER A 280 12.77 -16.90 8.25
N ASP A 281 12.85 -17.08 9.58
CA ASP A 281 11.95 -17.93 10.37
C ASP A 281 10.90 -17.10 11.10
N TYR A 282 11.21 -15.86 11.43
CA TYR A 282 10.29 -14.91 12.03
C TYR A 282 10.74 -13.46 11.79
N LEU A 283 9.86 -12.54 12.11
CA LEU A 283 10.13 -11.11 12.06
C LEU A 283 9.62 -10.42 13.34
N ILE A 284 10.17 -9.24 13.59
CA ILE A 284 9.63 -8.25 14.53
C ILE A 284 9.01 -7.12 13.72
N ALA A 285 7.82 -6.68 14.14
CA ALA A 285 7.09 -5.61 13.48
C ALA A 285 6.50 -4.64 14.50
N SER A 286 6.54 -3.36 14.19
CA SER A 286 5.98 -2.26 14.99
C SER A 286 4.83 -1.56 14.27
N ASP A 287 4.33 -0.45 14.85
CA ASP A 287 3.22 0.32 14.29
C ASP A 287 2.02 -0.56 13.90
N TYR A 288 1.73 -1.57 14.70
CA TYR A 288 0.64 -2.47 14.42
C TYR A 288 -0.73 -1.84 14.69
N SER A 289 -1.69 -2.20 13.85
CA SER A 289 -3.09 -1.84 13.99
C SER A 289 -3.95 -3.05 13.67
N PHE A 290 -4.95 -3.31 14.50
CA PHE A 290 -5.99 -4.31 14.24
C PHE A 290 -7.34 -3.61 14.04
N VAL A 291 -8.12 -4.10 13.09
CA VAL A 291 -9.49 -3.61 12.85
C VAL A 291 -10.32 -3.79 14.12
N ASN A 292 -10.21 -4.96 14.72
CA ASN A 292 -10.86 -5.35 15.96
C ASN A 292 -9.81 -5.85 16.95
N PRO A 293 -9.23 -4.95 17.77
CA PRO A 293 -8.16 -5.34 18.69
C PRO A 293 -8.58 -6.38 19.74
N GLU A 294 -9.86 -6.38 20.13
CA GLU A 294 -10.40 -7.25 21.16
C GLU A 294 -10.53 -8.72 20.71
N ASP A 295 -10.56 -8.96 19.38
CA ASP A 295 -10.70 -10.31 18.83
C ASP A 295 -9.37 -11.09 18.82
N ASN A 296 -8.24 -10.43 19.14
CA ASN A 296 -6.91 -10.99 19.02
C ASN A 296 -6.16 -10.96 20.35
N ASP A 297 -6.03 -12.11 20.99
CA ASP A 297 -5.25 -12.25 22.24
C ASP A 297 -3.75 -12.23 21.92
N LEU A 298 -3.16 -11.04 21.92
CA LEU A 298 -1.73 -10.84 21.64
C LEU A 298 -0.83 -11.40 22.75
N ASP A 299 -1.31 -11.58 23.98
CA ASP A 299 -0.50 -12.04 25.10
C ASP A 299 -0.35 -13.57 25.07
N GLN A 300 -1.40 -14.28 24.70
CA GLN A 300 -1.32 -15.72 24.42
C GLN A 300 -0.75 -15.99 23.04
N GLY A 301 -1.01 -15.10 22.09
CA GLY A 301 -0.75 -15.25 20.68
C GLY A 301 -1.85 -16.02 19.95
N PHE A 302 -1.91 -15.86 18.63
CA PHE A 302 -2.91 -16.49 17.78
C PHE A 302 -2.35 -16.92 16.43
N GLU A 303 -2.97 -17.94 15.83
CA GLU A 303 -2.66 -18.42 14.49
C GLU A 303 -3.51 -17.68 13.45
N CYS A 304 -2.89 -17.29 12.36
CA CYS A 304 -3.56 -16.70 11.20
C CYS A 304 -2.74 -16.93 9.92
N THR A 305 -3.13 -16.29 8.83
CA THR A 305 -2.27 -16.17 7.66
C THR A 305 -1.77 -14.74 7.48
N ALA A 306 -0.62 -14.57 6.83
CA ALA A 306 -0.06 -13.25 6.57
C ALA A 306 0.43 -13.12 5.13
N LYS A 307 0.42 -11.86 4.64
CA LYS A 307 1.11 -11.44 3.44
C LYS A 307 2.19 -10.41 3.81
N PHE A 308 3.35 -10.54 3.20
CA PHE A 308 4.49 -9.65 3.40
C PHE A 308 4.74 -8.74 2.19
N ARG A 309 4.00 -8.99 1.10
CA ARG A 309 3.94 -8.18 -0.12
C ARG A 309 2.56 -8.29 -0.76
N TYR A 310 2.15 -7.27 -1.47
CA TYR A 310 0.80 -7.12 -2.04
C TYR A 310 0.28 -8.38 -2.77
N ARG A 311 1.06 -8.95 -3.70
CA ARG A 311 0.63 -10.09 -4.52
C ARG A 311 1.16 -11.45 -4.05
N GLN A 312 1.68 -11.51 -2.83
CA GLN A 312 2.18 -12.76 -2.27
C GLN A 312 1.02 -13.69 -1.87
N LYS A 313 1.27 -15.00 -1.92
CA LYS A 313 0.36 -15.99 -1.34
C LYS A 313 0.37 -15.87 0.18
N ASP A 314 -0.73 -16.27 0.79
CA ASP A 314 -0.86 -16.33 2.24
C ASP A 314 0.13 -17.34 2.84
N THR A 315 0.78 -16.94 3.91
CA THR A 315 1.69 -17.77 4.70
C THR A 315 1.09 -17.97 6.08
N LYS A 316 1.08 -19.21 6.59
CA LYS A 316 0.65 -19.49 7.96
C LYS A 316 1.65 -18.93 8.96
N VAL A 317 1.15 -18.19 9.94
CA VAL A 317 1.96 -17.52 10.96
C VAL A 317 1.33 -17.66 12.35
N PHE A 318 2.17 -17.54 13.37
CA PHE A 318 1.77 -17.32 14.75
C PHE A 318 2.20 -15.92 15.16
N VAL A 319 1.23 -15.11 15.63
CA VAL A 319 1.42 -13.71 16.01
C VAL A 319 1.33 -13.58 17.52
N LYS A 320 2.31 -12.94 18.14
CA LYS A 320 2.34 -12.71 19.58
C LYS A 320 2.96 -11.35 19.88
N ARG A 321 2.56 -10.75 21.01
CA ARG A 321 3.22 -9.57 21.56
C ARG A 321 4.67 -9.88 21.90
N GLU A 322 5.61 -9.11 21.35
CA GLU A 322 7.03 -9.14 21.73
C GLU A 322 7.30 -8.20 22.91
N ASN A 323 6.75 -7.00 22.82
CA ASN A 323 6.78 -5.97 23.86
C ASN A 323 5.62 -4.97 23.64
N ASP A 324 5.52 -3.91 24.43
CA ASP A 324 4.42 -2.94 24.36
C ASP A 324 4.23 -2.27 22.99
N HIS A 325 5.27 -2.28 22.14
CA HIS A 325 5.28 -1.58 20.86
C HIS A 325 5.50 -2.48 19.65
N ALA A 326 5.74 -3.77 19.85
CA ALA A 326 6.12 -4.68 18.78
C ALA A 326 5.44 -6.05 18.87
N LEU A 327 5.26 -6.67 17.70
CA LEU A 327 4.80 -8.02 17.51
C LEU A 327 5.94 -8.91 17.02
N ARG A 328 5.96 -10.15 17.50
CA ARG A 328 6.70 -11.25 16.91
C ARG A 328 5.77 -12.04 16.01
N VAL A 329 6.18 -12.23 14.76
CA VAL A 329 5.46 -13.01 13.76
C VAL A 329 6.33 -14.18 13.35
N THR A 330 6.00 -15.36 13.83
CA THR A 330 6.73 -16.63 13.56
C THR A 330 6.09 -17.34 12.38
N PHE A 331 6.89 -17.79 11.42
CA PHE A 331 6.40 -18.46 10.23
C PHE A 331 6.32 -19.97 10.44
N ALA A 332 5.30 -20.63 9.87
CA ALA A 332 5.20 -22.08 9.89
C ALA A 332 6.34 -22.77 9.11
N GLU A 333 6.82 -22.11 8.06
CA GLU A 333 7.97 -22.50 7.24
C GLU A 333 8.79 -21.26 6.90
N PRO A 334 10.12 -21.36 6.70
CA PRO A 334 10.95 -20.21 6.35
C PRO A 334 10.43 -19.44 5.13
N VAL A 335 10.38 -18.13 5.23
CA VAL A 335 9.83 -17.25 4.19
C VAL A 335 10.93 -16.46 3.49
N ARG A 336 10.84 -16.42 2.15
CA ARG A 336 11.83 -15.79 1.30
C ARG A 336 11.66 -14.27 1.23
N ALA A 337 12.78 -13.56 1.34
CA ALA A 337 12.94 -12.14 1.02
C ALA A 337 11.96 -11.21 1.76
N ILE A 338 11.76 -11.46 3.04
CA ILE A 338 11.07 -10.52 3.92
C ILE A 338 11.87 -9.21 3.96
N THR A 339 11.19 -8.10 3.82
CA THR A 339 11.82 -6.80 3.60
C THR A 339 11.42 -5.80 4.67
N PRO A 340 12.37 -5.31 5.50
CA PRO A 340 12.11 -4.22 6.45
C PRO A 340 11.53 -2.96 5.77
N GLY A 341 10.55 -2.34 6.43
CA GLY A 341 9.80 -1.19 5.92
C GLY A 341 8.52 -1.55 5.14
N GLN A 342 8.36 -2.81 4.69
CA GLN A 342 7.12 -3.29 4.12
C GLN A 342 6.10 -3.63 5.22
N ALA A 343 4.82 -3.75 4.84
CA ALA A 343 3.78 -4.19 5.75
C ALA A 343 3.74 -5.73 5.85
N VAL A 344 3.52 -6.24 7.05
CA VAL A 344 2.96 -7.56 7.28
C VAL A 344 1.46 -7.39 7.54
N VAL A 345 0.61 -8.09 6.80
CA VAL A 345 -0.85 -7.96 6.87
C VAL A 345 -1.46 -9.30 7.22
N PHE A 346 -2.30 -9.33 8.26
CA PHE A 346 -2.86 -10.53 8.86
C PHE A 346 -4.27 -10.80 8.36
N TYR A 347 -4.57 -12.07 8.14
CA TYR A 347 -5.86 -12.52 7.61
C TYR A 347 -6.35 -13.77 8.31
N GLN A 348 -7.68 -13.86 8.46
CA GLN A 348 -8.38 -15.08 8.83
C GLN A 348 -9.44 -15.38 7.76
N GLY A 349 -9.13 -16.30 6.86
CA GLY A 349 -9.92 -16.48 5.64
C GLY A 349 -9.97 -15.20 4.81
N ASP A 350 -11.18 -14.68 4.57
CA ASP A 350 -11.39 -13.43 3.85
C ASP A 350 -11.24 -12.18 4.75
N VAL A 351 -11.27 -12.34 6.07
CA VAL A 351 -11.20 -11.20 6.99
C VAL A 351 -9.77 -10.70 7.08
N CYS A 352 -9.57 -9.42 6.78
CA CYS A 352 -8.33 -8.71 7.06
C CYS A 352 -8.34 -8.23 8.52
N LEU A 353 -7.48 -8.81 9.34
CA LEU A 353 -7.40 -8.50 10.78
C LEU A 353 -6.72 -7.17 11.05
N GLY A 354 -5.81 -6.76 10.18
CA GLY A 354 -4.96 -5.59 10.35
C GLY A 354 -3.54 -5.85 9.86
N GLY A 355 -2.58 -5.07 10.31
CA GLY A 355 -1.18 -5.23 9.91
C GLY A 355 -0.19 -4.45 10.76
N ALA A 356 1.08 -4.58 10.41
CA ALA A 356 2.19 -3.92 11.09
C ALA A 356 3.30 -3.55 10.08
N THR A 357 4.24 -2.72 10.49
CA THR A 357 5.46 -2.42 9.72
C THR A 357 6.57 -3.37 10.12
N ILE A 358 7.18 -4.04 9.15
CA ILE A 358 8.30 -4.97 9.38
C ILE A 358 9.55 -4.17 9.77
N ASP A 359 10.12 -4.46 10.94
CA ASP A 359 11.34 -3.82 11.42
C ASP A 359 12.58 -4.67 11.14
N ASP A 360 12.60 -5.90 11.65
CA ASP A 360 13.74 -6.79 11.60
C ASP A 360 13.32 -8.22 11.23
N VAL A 361 14.24 -8.98 10.67
CA VAL A 361 14.06 -10.38 10.29
C VAL A 361 15.10 -11.27 10.95
N PHE A 362 14.71 -12.52 11.25
CA PHE A 362 15.49 -13.42 12.07
C PHE A 362 15.52 -14.83 11.49
N LYS A 363 16.65 -15.52 11.69
CA LYS A 363 16.83 -16.92 11.34
C LYS A 363 17.60 -17.63 12.45
N ASN A 364 17.18 -18.86 12.81
CA ASN A 364 17.78 -19.65 13.90
C ASN A 364 17.95 -18.83 15.19
N GLU A 365 16.92 -18.07 15.57
CA GLU A 365 16.90 -17.17 16.74
C GLU A 365 17.93 -16.02 16.69
N GLY A 366 18.66 -15.87 15.61
CA GLY A 366 19.60 -14.77 15.38
C GLY A 366 19.09 -13.76 14.36
N GLN A 367 19.30 -12.48 14.61
CA GLN A 367 19.03 -11.43 13.63
C GLN A 367 19.91 -11.64 12.40
N LEU A 368 19.37 -11.43 11.20
CA LEU A 368 20.12 -11.46 9.96
C LEU A 368 20.95 -10.18 9.85
N ASN A 369 22.22 -10.23 10.27
CA ASN A 369 23.11 -9.07 10.37
C ASN A 369 23.43 -8.38 9.04
N TYR A 370 23.09 -9.01 7.92
CA TYR A 370 23.25 -8.45 6.57
C TYR A 370 21.95 -7.83 6.02
N VAL A 371 20.83 -7.99 6.71
CA VAL A 371 19.58 -7.28 6.42
C VAL A 371 19.54 -6.04 7.29
N VAL A 372 19.24 -4.92 6.72
CA VAL A 372 19.31 -3.58 7.34
C VAL A 372 18.68 -3.51 8.69
#